data_7b4cbd33232c4f1ec808747e646aa60d
#
_entry.id   7b4cbd33232c4f1ec808747e646aa60d
#
_cell.length_a   1.000
_cell.length_b   1.000
_cell.length_c   1.000
_cell.angle_alpha   90.00
_cell.angle_beta   90.00
_cell.angle_gamma   90.00
#
_symmetry.space_group_name_H-M   'P 1'
#
loop_
_entity.id
_entity.type
_entity.pdbx_description
1 polymer ?
#
loop_
_entity_poly.entity_id
_entity_poly.type
_entity_poly.pdbx_seq_one_letter_code
_entity_poly.pdbx_strand_id
1 'polypeptide(L)'
;MTNIIRLAGAQIPCGTNIQINKKEILKALDWAKENDVDFLLTPEGSLSGYETRWQNKISELNDALIEVEEHQKKLGVGLHLGTGFREAEPIGLVFRNQLRHYSKDGKLLGCTNKTLTLDSEGVLARDPTKEQLVSVPLIPDIHSMGMVCNDMWGSHNREQTSIITMMNYLLEYRPEIQLIFHSTNGRKMNSDELMYDVYWDWHNSVLRLNAAYTFPILTVDSCSSWQWDGDEEWVDKFP
;
A
#
# COMPACT_ATOMS: atom_id res chain seq x y z
N MET A 1 28.79 11.51 7.52
CA MET A 1 27.56 11.50 8.36
C MET A 1 26.70 10.37 7.84
N THR A 2 26.32 9.42 8.67
CA THR A 2 25.38 8.36 8.30
C THR A 2 23.99 8.97 8.13
N ASN A 3 23.46 8.96 6.91
CA ASN A 3 22.09 9.37 6.66
C ASN A 3 21.14 8.31 7.25
N ILE A 4 20.40 8.67 8.28
CA ILE A 4 19.37 7.80 8.86
C ILE A 4 18.03 8.22 8.24
N ILE A 5 17.27 7.26 7.71
CA ILE A 5 15.88 7.44 7.28
C ILE A 5 14.98 6.76 8.30
N ARG A 6 13.98 7.49 8.79
CA ARG A 6 12.93 6.95 9.66
C ARG A 6 11.70 6.62 8.84
N LEU A 7 11.32 5.36 8.86
CA LEU A 7 10.17 4.83 8.14
C LEU A 7 9.12 4.35 9.13
N ALA A 8 7.85 4.56 8.84
CA ALA A 8 6.75 4.03 9.63
C ALA A 8 5.64 3.45 8.76
N GLY A 9 4.98 2.42 9.26
CA GLY A 9 3.74 1.87 8.71
C GLY A 9 2.56 2.27 9.59
N ALA A 10 1.53 2.87 9.00
CA ALA A 10 0.31 3.23 9.71
C ALA A 10 -0.71 2.08 9.63
N GLN A 11 -0.82 1.28 10.67
CA GLN A 11 -1.87 0.28 10.76
C GLN A 11 -3.19 0.96 11.16
N ILE A 12 -3.93 1.42 10.16
CA ILE A 12 -5.17 2.17 10.31
C ILE A 12 -6.36 1.40 9.72
N PRO A 13 -7.59 1.70 10.16
CA PRO A 13 -8.78 1.12 9.55
C PRO A 13 -8.98 1.64 8.11
N CYS A 14 -9.45 0.75 7.24
CA CYS A 14 -9.78 1.03 5.85
C CYS A 14 -11.21 0.54 5.59
N GLY A 15 -12.14 1.46 5.48
CA GLY A 15 -13.56 1.14 5.30
C GLY A 15 -14.15 1.69 4.00
N THR A 16 -15.47 1.68 3.93
CA THR A 16 -16.21 2.11 2.73
C THR A 16 -16.48 3.62 2.69
N ASN A 17 -16.16 4.36 3.76
CA ASN A 17 -16.38 5.79 3.88
C ASN A 17 -15.07 6.56 3.66
N ILE A 18 -14.94 7.21 2.49
CA ILE A 18 -13.75 7.95 2.08
C ILE A 18 -13.37 9.07 3.08
N GLN A 19 -14.36 9.76 3.66
CA GLN A 19 -14.08 10.87 4.59
C GLN A 19 -13.51 10.38 5.92
N ILE A 20 -13.98 9.22 6.40
CA ILE A 20 -13.46 8.60 7.61
C ILE A 20 -12.05 8.07 7.34
N ASN A 21 -11.84 7.38 6.22
CA ASN A 21 -10.51 6.92 5.80
C ASN A 21 -9.52 8.08 5.71
N LYS A 22 -9.91 9.19 5.05
CA LYS A 22 -9.11 10.41 4.98
C LYS A 22 -8.71 10.90 6.37
N LYS A 23 -9.68 11.00 7.30
CA LYS A 23 -9.41 11.46 8.67
C LYS A 23 -8.37 10.60 9.38
N GLU A 24 -8.41 9.29 9.22
CA GLU A 24 -7.42 8.39 9.83
C GLU A 24 -6.03 8.54 9.19
N ILE A 25 -5.96 8.76 7.88
CA ILE A 25 -4.68 9.07 7.19
C ILE A 25 -4.08 10.38 7.68
N LEU A 26 -4.90 11.44 7.81
CA LEU A 26 -4.43 12.74 8.31
C LEU A 26 -3.87 12.64 9.74
N LYS A 27 -4.54 11.91 10.64
CA LYS A 27 -4.03 11.63 11.99
C LYS A 27 -2.69 10.88 11.97
N ALA A 28 -2.56 9.88 11.08
CA ALA A 28 -1.33 9.13 10.95
C ALA A 28 -0.18 10.01 10.42
N LEU A 29 -0.45 10.95 9.53
CA LEU A 29 0.51 11.94 9.04
C LEU A 29 0.93 12.92 10.15
N ASP A 30 -0.01 13.41 10.97
CA ASP A 30 0.30 14.27 12.12
C ASP A 30 1.21 13.54 13.11
N TRP A 31 0.87 12.29 13.45
CA TRP A 31 1.69 11.45 14.30
C TRP A 31 3.11 11.21 13.72
N ALA A 32 3.18 10.96 12.41
CA ALA A 32 4.46 10.76 11.73
C ALA A 32 5.35 12.02 11.84
N LYS A 33 4.75 13.21 11.70
CA LYS A 33 5.44 14.48 11.87
C LYS A 33 5.96 14.67 13.29
N GLU A 34 5.14 14.38 14.30
CA GLU A 34 5.47 14.50 15.73
C GLU A 34 6.60 13.54 16.14
N ASN A 35 6.76 12.42 15.42
CA ASN A 35 7.77 11.39 15.69
C ASN A 35 8.96 11.40 14.73
N ASP A 36 9.17 12.50 14.00
CA ASP A 36 10.28 12.67 13.05
C ASP A 36 10.37 11.57 11.99
N VAL A 37 9.23 11.02 11.55
CA VAL A 37 9.17 10.04 10.48
C VAL A 37 9.43 10.72 9.15
N ASP A 38 10.32 10.13 8.34
CA ASP A 38 10.65 10.65 7.02
C ASP A 38 9.63 10.24 5.96
N PHE A 39 9.20 8.97 6.00
CA PHE A 39 8.21 8.41 5.07
C PHE A 39 7.22 7.51 5.80
N LEU A 40 5.94 7.72 5.52
CA LEU A 40 4.82 6.96 6.05
C LEU A 40 4.25 6.04 4.97
N LEU A 41 4.03 4.77 5.31
CA LEU A 41 3.31 3.79 4.48
C LEU A 41 1.90 3.58 5.04
N THR A 42 0.89 3.59 4.18
CA THR A 42 -0.49 3.26 4.55
C THR A 42 -0.97 1.94 3.92
N PRO A 43 -2.00 1.29 4.47
CA PRO A 43 -2.55 0.06 3.93
C PRO A 43 -3.12 0.20 2.50
N GLU A 44 -3.21 -0.92 1.80
CA GLU A 44 -3.91 -1.02 0.52
C GLU A 44 -5.35 -0.50 0.63
N GLY A 45 -5.73 0.38 -0.30
CA GLY A 45 -7.06 0.99 -0.29
C GLY A 45 -7.34 1.91 0.90
N SER A 46 -6.32 2.36 1.63
CA SER A 46 -6.50 3.15 2.86
C SER A 46 -7.34 4.40 2.67
N LEU A 47 -7.31 5.04 1.50
CA LEU A 47 -8.15 6.21 1.22
C LEU A 47 -9.49 5.82 0.59
N SER A 48 -9.47 4.99 -0.45
CA SER A 48 -10.66 4.64 -1.23
C SER A 48 -11.57 3.61 -0.56
N GLY A 49 -11.05 2.83 0.36
CA GLY A 49 -11.57 1.52 0.73
C GLY A 49 -11.13 0.44 -0.25
N TYR A 50 -11.31 -0.81 0.14
CA TYR A 50 -10.86 -1.97 -0.64
C TYR A 50 -11.89 -2.43 -1.69
N GLU A 51 -13.18 -2.30 -1.39
CA GLU A 51 -14.28 -2.70 -2.29
C GLU A 51 -14.49 -1.71 -3.43
N THR A 52 -15.22 -2.13 -4.46
CA THR A 52 -15.51 -1.32 -5.68
C THR A 52 -16.40 -0.11 -5.47
N ARG A 53 -16.96 0.10 -4.28
CA ARG A 53 -17.91 1.19 -3.97
C ARG A 53 -17.35 2.60 -4.25
N TRP A 54 -16.05 2.78 -4.11
CA TRP A 54 -15.39 4.04 -4.42
C TRP A 54 -15.46 4.43 -5.90
N GLN A 55 -15.63 3.45 -6.79
CA GLN A 55 -15.72 3.69 -8.24
C GLN A 55 -16.92 4.58 -8.61
N ASN A 56 -17.96 4.58 -7.78
CA ASN A 56 -19.12 5.45 -7.93
C ASN A 56 -18.96 6.81 -7.22
N LYS A 57 -17.84 7.03 -6.51
CA LYS A 57 -17.55 8.21 -5.69
C LYS A 57 -16.24 8.92 -6.11
N ILE A 58 -15.94 8.91 -7.42
CA ILE A 58 -14.66 9.42 -7.94
C ILE A 58 -14.42 10.89 -7.60
N SER A 59 -15.45 11.74 -7.64
CA SER A 59 -15.30 13.15 -7.26
C SER A 59 -14.90 13.26 -5.79
N GLU A 60 -15.60 12.57 -4.90
CA GLU A 60 -15.30 12.56 -3.47
C GLU A 60 -13.87 12.03 -3.19
N LEU A 61 -13.48 10.96 -3.90
CA LEU A 61 -12.14 10.39 -3.76
C LEU A 61 -11.05 11.37 -4.20
N ASN A 62 -11.26 12.07 -5.32
CA ASN A 62 -10.31 13.07 -5.82
C ASN A 62 -10.17 14.25 -4.86
N ASP A 63 -11.28 14.74 -4.31
CA ASP A 63 -11.25 15.84 -3.33
C ASP A 63 -10.51 15.40 -2.06
N ALA A 64 -10.78 14.20 -1.56
CA ALA A 64 -10.07 13.64 -0.41
C ALA A 64 -8.58 13.42 -0.68
N LEU A 65 -8.22 13.01 -1.89
CA LEU A 65 -6.82 12.83 -2.30
C LEU A 65 -6.07 14.15 -2.29
N ILE A 66 -6.67 15.22 -2.84
CA ILE A 66 -6.09 16.56 -2.83
C ILE A 66 -5.82 17.03 -1.40
N GLU A 67 -6.78 16.86 -0.48
CA GLU A 67 -6.60 17.24 0.91
C GLU A 67 -5.45 16.48 1.59
N VAL A 68 -5.32 15.17 1.33
CA VAL A 68 -4.21 14.36 1.86
C VAL A 68 -2.87 14.84 1.30
N GLU A 69 -2.80 15.11 -0.01
CA GLU A 69 -1.59 15.61 -0.69
C GLU A 69 -1.15 16.98 -0.12
N GLU A 70 -2.08 17.90 0.07
CA GLU A 70 -1.80 19.21 0.65
C GLU A 70 -1.32 19.12 2.10
N HIS A 71 -1.98 18.28 2.91
CA HIS A 71 -1.61 18.08 4.31
C HIS A 71 -0.21 17.44 4.44
N GLN A 72 0.04 16.39 3.69
CA GLN A 72 1.34 15.71 3.64
C GLN A 72 2.47 16.67 3.26
N LYS A 73 2.26 17.47 2.21
CA LYS A 73 3.20 18.50 1.77
C LYS A 73 3.47 19.53 2.87
N LYS A 74 2.43 20.02 3.55
CA LYS A 74 2.54 20.99 4.65
C LYS A 74 3.38 20.47 5.81
N LEU A 75 3.23 19.17 6.12
CA LEU A 75 3.99 18.52 7.21
C LEU A 75 5.42 18.19 6.80
N GLY A 76 5.72 18.07 5.51
CA GLY A 76 7.02 17.66 5.00
C GLY A 76 7.35 16.21 5.31
N VAL A 77 6.34 15.33 5.36
CA VAL A 77 6.46 13.88 5.53
C VAL A 77 6.26 13.21 4.17
N GLY A 78 7.16 12.37 3.71
CA GLY A 78 6.95 11.56 2.51
C GLY A 78 5.84 10.54 2.74
N LEU A 79 5.08 10.20 1.69
CA LEU A 79 3.90 9.34 1.83
C LEU A 79 3.86 8.26 0.74
N HIS A 80 3.63 7.03 1.17
CA HIS A 80 3.25 5.92 0.30
C HIS A 80 1.79 5.57 0.60
N LEU A 81 0.88 6.03 -0.27
CA LEU A 81 -0.57 6.02 -0.05
C LEU A 81 -1.24 4.90 -0.84
N GLY A 82 -1.85 3.94 -0.16
CA GLY A 82 -2.71 2.93 -0.77
C GLY A 82 -4.10 3.49 -1.10
N THR A 83 -4.50 3.45 -2.38
CA THR A 83 -5.80 3.95 -2.82
C THR A 83 -6.25 3.34 -4.14
N GLY A 84 -7.55 3.31 -4.37
CA GLY A 84 -8.09 3.18 -5.72
C GLY A 84 -7.87 4.46 -6.52
N PHE A 85 -7.75 4.34 -7.82
CA PHE A 85 -7.61 5.49 -8.72
C PHE A 85 -8.19 5.21 -10.11
N ARG A 86 -8.68 6.26 -10.77
CA ARG A 86 -9.16 6.19 -12.15
C ARG A 86 -8.16 6.84 -13.08
N GLU A 87 -7.59 6.05 -13.97
CA GLU A 87 -6.62 6.50 -14.98
C GLU A 87 -7.24 6.58 -16.37
N ALA A 88 -6.72 7.50 -17.19
CA ALA A 88 -6.99 7.55 -18.62
C ALA A 88 -5.92 6.75 -19.36
N GLU A 89 -6.34 5.76 -20.12
CA GLU A 89 -5.47 4.94 -20.95
C GLU A 89 -5.98 4.93 -22.41
N PRO A 90 -5.17 4.45 -23.39
CA PRO A 90 -5.59 4.36 -24.77
C PRO A 90 -6.88 3.56 -25.00
N ILE A 91 -7.17 2.60 -24.11
CA ILE A 91 -8.38 1.77 -24.14
C ILE A 91 -9.59 2.46 -23.47
N GLY A 92 -9.39 3.63 -22.86
CA GLY A 92 -10.42 4.38 -22.14
C GLY A 92 -10.07 4.64 -20.68
N LEU A 93 -11.09 4.94 -19.87
CA LEU A 93 -10.93 5.13 -18.42
C LEU A 93 -10.88 3.78 -17.73
N VAL A 94 -9.86 3.55 -16.93
CA VAL A 94 -9.65 2.31 -16.19
C VAL A 94 -9.55 2.59 -14.69
N PHE A 95 -9.96 1.63 -13.88
CA PHE A 95 -9.79 1.67 -12.44
C PHE A 95 -8.55 0.86 -12.05
N ARG A 96 -7.77 1.40 -11.12
CA ARG A 96 -6.54 0.81 -10.60
C ARG A 96 -6.58 0.72 -9.08
N ASN A 97 -5.92 -0.27 -8.54
CA ASN A 97 -5.53 -0.33 -7.14
C ASN A 97 -4.05 0.07 -7.08
N GLN A 98 -3.77 1.19 -6.42
CA GLN A 98 -2.46 1.84 -6.48
C GLN A 98 -1.82 2.04 -5.11
N LEU A 99 -0.51 1.98 -5.08
CA LEU A 99 0.32 2.63 -4.08
C LEU A 99 0.96 3.87 -4.72
N ARG A 100 0.56 5.06 -4.27
CA ARG A 100 1.04 6.35 -4.78
C ARG A 100 2.19 6.83 -3.90
N HIS A 101 3.29 7.25 -4.52
CA HIS A 101 4.51 7.64 -3.82
C HIS A 101 4.73 9.14 -3.90
N TYR A 102 4.78 9.81 -2.75
CA TYR A 102 4.98 11.25 -2.64
C TYR A 102 6.27 11.56 -1.88
N SER A 103 7.04 12.50 -2.41
CA SER A 103 8.18 13.08 -1.71
C SER A 103 7.75 13.98 -0.55
N LYS A 104 8.69 14.37 0.31
CA LYS A 104 8.43 15.28 1.44
C LYS A 104 7.90 16.66 1.03
N ASP A 105 8.23 17.11 -0.17
CA ASP A 105 7.74 18.38 -0.74
C ASP A 105 6.41 18.25 -1.50
N GLY A 106 5.75 17.09 -1.42
CA GLY A 106 4.44 16.83 -1.99
C GLY A 106 4.44 16.48 -3.47
N LYS A 107 5.60 16.20 -4.06
CA LYS A 107 5.69 15.78 -5.45
C LYS A 107 5.33 14.30 -5.59
N LEU A 108 4.42 13.98 -6.51
CA LEU A 108 4.17 12.60 -6.91
C LEU A 108 5.40 12.07 -7.66
N LEU A 109 6.06 11.07 -7.08
CA LEU A 109 7.25 10.42 -7.63
C LEU A 109 6.91 9.28 -8.58
N GLY A 110 5.75 8.68 -8.41
CA GLY A 110 5.24 7.58 -9.23
C GLY A 110 4.11 6.82 -8.54
N CYS A 111 3.58 5.82 -9.25
CA CYS A 111 2.53 4.94 -8.74
C CYS A 111 2.87 3.49 -9.02
N THR A 112 2.74 2.63 -8.02
CA THR A 112 2.75 1.18 -8.21
C THR A 112 1.31 0.71 -8.35
N ASN A 113 0.96 0.13 -9.49
CA ASN A 113 -0.37 -0.46 -9.70
C ASN A 113 -0.32 -1.94 -9.35
N LYS A 114 -1.35 -2.43 -8.68
CA LYS A 114 -1.49 -3.86 -8.37
C LYS A 114 -1.54 -4.68 -9.66
N THR A 115 -0.70 -5.72 -9.73
CA THR A 115 -0.62 -6.65 -10.87
C THR A 115 -1.48 -7.89 -10.67
N LEU A 116 -1.48 -8.42 -9.46
CA LEU A 116 -2.20 -9.63 -9.11
C LEU A 116 -3.52 -9.28 -8.43
N THR A 117 -4.44 -8.75 -9.23
CA THR A 117 -5.78 -8.35 -8.77
C THR A 117 -6.67 -9.56 -8.50
N LEU A 118 -7.62 -9.38 -7.59
CA LEU A 118 -8.72 -10.33 -7.40
C LEU A 118 -9.92 -9.87 -8.24
N ASP A 119 -10.70 -10.80 -8.76
CA ASP A 119 -11.91 -10.50 -9.55
C ASP A 119 -12.89 -9.60 -8.78
N SER A 120 -12.94 -9.74 -7.45
CA SER A 120 -13.79 -8.91 -6.57
C SER A 120 -13.36 -7.45 -6.47
N GLU A 121 -12.15 -7.09 -6.88
CA GLU A 121 -11.65 -5.71 -6.80
C GLU A 121 -12.20 -4.82 -7.92
N GLY A 122 -12.67 -5.41 -9.02
CA GLY A 122 -13.20 -4.68 -10.17
C GLY A 122 -12.21 -3.67 -10.77
N VAL A 123 -10.92 -3.92 -10.62
CA VAL A 123 -9.84 -3.09 -11.15
C VAL A 123 -9.09 -3.84 -12.25
N LEU A 124 -8.52 -3.09 -13.18
CA LEU A 124 -7.71 -3.68 -14.24
C LEU A 124 -6.29 -3.93 -13.73
N ALA A 125 -5.85 -5.18 -13.82
CA ALA A 125 -4.46 -5.55 -13.55
C ALA A 125 -3.53 -4.92 -14.60
N ARG A 126 -2.31 -4.59 -14.20
CA ARG A 126 -1.27 -4.14 -15.13
C ARG A 126 -0.30 -5.28 -15.43
N ASP A 127 0.28 -5.27 -16.63
CA ASP A 127 1.33 -6.22 -16.99
C ASP A 127 2.58 -5.98 -16.12
N PRO A 128 3.03 -6.97 -15.35
CA PRO A 128 4.15 -6.82 -14.43
C PRO A 128 5.49 -6.56 -15.15
N THR A 129 5.58 -6.86 -16.45
CA THR A 129 6.86 -6.94 -17.12
C THR A 129 7.41 -5.61 -17.62
N LYS A 130 6.64 -4.53 -17.65
CA LYS A 130 7.09 -3.30 -18.35
C LYS A 130 7.01 -1.98 -17.59
N GLU A 131 6.15 -1.81 -16.59
CA GLU A 131 5.91 -0.47 -16.07
C GLU A 131 5.79 -0.35 -14.54
N GLN A 132 5.82 -1.43 -13.81
CA GLN A 132 5.42 -1.45 -12.40
C GLN A 132 6.55 -1.36 -11.40
N LEU A 133 7.74 -1.58 -11.82
CA LEU A 133 8.89 -1.44 -10.94
C LEU A 133 9.31 0.04 -10.93
N VAL A 134 8.42 0.87 -10.39
CA VAL A 134 8.73 2.28 -10.17
C VAL A 134 9.78 2.37 -9.09
N SER A 135 10.99 2.75 -9.48
CA SER A 135 12.05 3.09 -8.56
C SER A 135 11.76 4.47 -7.98
N VAL A 136 11.55 4.52 -6.67
CA VAL A 136 11.20 5.73 -5.94
C VAL A 136 12.42 6.19 -5.14
N PRO A 137 13.07 7.30 -5.50
CA PRO A 137 14.17 7.84 -4.71
C PRO A 137 13.63 8.41 -3.39
N LEU A 138 14.08 7.87 -2.27
CA LEU A 138 13.75 8.40 -0.93
C LEU A 138 14.71 9.52 -0.53
N ILE A 139 15.98 9.26 -0.70
CA ILE A 139 17.11 10.22 -0.59
C ILE A 139 18.12 9.89 -1.69
N PRO A 140 19.12 10.72 -1.94
CA PRO A 140 20.21 10.36 -2.85
C PRO A 140 20.77 8.98 -2.50
N ASP A 141 20.91 8.12 -3.49
CA ASP A 141 21.48 6.77 -3.38
C ASP A 141 20.61 5.71 -2.65
N ILE A 142 19.41 6.04 -2.17
CA ILE A 142 18.46 5.05 -1.63
C ILE A 142 17.18 5.07 -2.43
N HIS A 143 16.94 3.97 -3.11
CA HIS A 143 15.75 3.75 -3.91
C HIS A 143 14.87 2.66 -3.29
N SER A 144 13.59 2.88 -3.36
CA SER A 144 12.57 1.93 -2.95
C SER A 144 11.64 1.58 -4.11
N MET A 145 10.85 0.55 -3.91
CA MET A 145 9.69 0.25 -4.76
C MET A 145 8.47 -0.07 -3.91
N GLY A 146 7.31 0.04 -4.52
CA GLY A 146 6.05 -0.40 -3.93
C GLY A 146 5.66 -1.81 -4.38
N MET A 147 4.94 -2.53 -3.52
CA MET A 147 4.18 -3.74 -3.84
C MET A 147 2.81 -3.64 -3.19
N VAL A 148 1.79 -4.15 -3.87
CA VAL A 148 0.42 -4.10 -3.38
C VAL A 148 -0.09 -5.52 -3.15
N CYS A 149 -0.27 -5.86 -1.88
CA CYS A 149 -0.92 -7.09 -1.39
C CYS A 149 -0.43 -8.37 -2.13
N ASN A 150 -1.26 -8.94 -3.00
CA ASN A 150 -0.98 -10.19 -3.73
C ASN A 150 0.29 -10.14 -4.60
N ASP A 151 0.78 -8.96 -4.96
CA ASP A 151 2.03 -8.83 -5.73
C ASP A 151 3.22 -9.44 -4.99
N MET A 152 3.17 -9.45 -3.65
CA MET A 152 4.19 -10.11 -2.82
C MET A 152 4.15 -11.64 -2.94
N TRP A 153 2.99 -12.20 -3.25
CA TRP A 153 2.82 -13.65 -3.35
C TRP A 153 3.19 -14.21 -4.73
N GLY A 154 3.25 -13.36 -5.72
CA GLY A 154 3.73 -13.69 -7.05
C GLY A 154 2.81 -14.53 -7.94
N SER A 155 1.60 -14.92 -7.55
CA SER A 155 0.63 -15.56 -8.44
C SER A 155 -0.82 -15.37 -8.01
N HIS A 156 -1.73 -15.38 -9.00
CA HIS A 156 -3.18 -15.36 -8.77
C HIS A 156 -3.66 -16.55 -7.91
N ASN A 157 -3.00 -17.68 -8.02
CA ASN A 157 -3.37 -18.92 -7.36
C ASN A 157 -2.55 -19.21 -6.11
N ARG A 158 -1.77 -18.23 -5.61
CA ARG A 158 -0.87 -18.42 -4.46
C ARG A 158 0.16 -19.53 -4.68
N GLU A 159 0.50 -19.82 -5.90
CA GLU A 159 1.54 -20.79 -6.24
C GLU A 159 2.92 -20.18 -5.98
N GLN A 160 3.71 -20.83 -5.16
CA GLN A 160 4.99 -20.35 -4.63
C GLN A 160 6.08 -20.03 -5.67
N THR A 161 5.90 -20.45 -6.91
CA THR A 161 6.93 -20.34 -7.95
C THR A 161 7.21 -18.94 -8.42
N SER A 162 6.30 -18.01 -8.23
CA SER A 162 6.39 -16.67 -8.83
C SER A 162 7.04 -15.61 -7.93
N ILE A 163 7.10 -15.81 -6.61
CA ILE A 163 7.82 -14.90 -5.68
C ILE A 163 9.31 -14.88 -6.00
N ILE A 164 9.90 -16.07 -6.15
CA ILE A 164 11.31 -16.21 -6.54
C ILE A 164 11.56 -15.53 -7.88
N THR A 165 10.62 -15.62 -8.81
CA THR A 165 10.74 -15.00 -10.14
C THR A 165 10.67 -13.47 -10.02
N MET A 166 9.80 -12.90 -9.20
CA MET A 166 9.72 -11.45 -8.99
C MET A 166 10.99 -10.91 -8.34
N MET A 167 11.49 -11.57 -7.30
CA MET A 167 12.73 -11.18 -6.61
C MET A 167 13.95 -11.30 -7.51
N ASN A 168 14.05 -12.37 -8.30
CA ASN A 168 15.12 -12.52 -9.29
C ASN A 168 15.05 -11.44 -10.36
N TYR A 169 13.85 -11.11 -10.82
CA TYR A 169 13.65 -10.03 -11.77
C TYR A 169 14.10 -8.68 -11.21
N LEU A 170 13.78 -8.37 -9.94
CA LEU A 170 14.23 -7.16 -9.27
C LEU A 170 15.75 -7.09 -9.20
N LEU A 171 16.40 -8.18 -8.79
CA LEU A 171 17.85 -8.26 -8.70
C LEU A 171 18.54 -8.07 -10.06
N GLU A 172 17.95 -8.60 -11.12
CA GLU A 172 18.51 -8.52 -12.46
C GLU A 172 18.29 -7.16 -13.14
N TYR A 173 17.08 -6.60 -13.03
CA TYR A 173 16.68 -5.41 -13.80
C TYR A 173 16.57 -4.13 -12.99
N ARG A 174 16.58 -4.22 -11.65
CA ARG A 174 16.44 -3.07 -10.74
C ARG A 174 17.42 -3.15 -9.56
N PRO A 175 18.73 -3.27 -9.85
CA PRO A 175 19.75 -3.41 -8.80
C PRO A 175 19.84 -2.19 -7.86
N GLU A 176 19.28 -1.04 -8.28
CA GLU A 176 19.22 0.17 -7.45
C GLU A 176 18.21 0.08 -6.32
N ILE A 177 17.24 -0.84 -6.37
CA ILE A 177 16.22 -0.99 -5.31
C ILE A 177 16.87 -1.57 -4.06
N GLN A 178 16.66 -0.91 -2.93
CA GLN A 178 17.23 -1.29 -1.63
C GLN A 178 16.16 -1.50 -0.55
N LEU A 179 14.91 -1.14 -0.81
CA LEU A 179 13.80 -1.22 0.13
C LEU A 179 12.49 -1.47 -0.60
N ILE A 180 11.62 -2.28 -0.01
CA ILE A 180 10.27 -2.53 -0.51
C ILE A 180 9.25 -1.98 0.48
N PHE A 181 8.30 -1.19 -0.02
CA PHE A 181 7.08 -0.81 0.68
C PHE A 181 5.95 -1.73 0.27
N HIS A 182 5.50 -2.57 1.17
CA HIS A 182 4.41 -3.51 0.93
C HIS A 182 3.14 -3.04 1.63
N SER A 183 2.18 -2.61 0.84
CA SER A 183 0.86 -2.14 1.26
C SER A 183 -0.16 -3.25 1.08
N THR A 184 -0.81 -3.69 2.14
CA THR A 184 -1.76 -4.81 2.10
C THR A 184 -3.04 -4.48 2.86
N ASN A 185 -4.12 -5.19 2.53
CA ASN A 185 -5.39 -5.15 3.23
C ASN A 185 -5.91 -6.57 3.38
N GLY A 186 -5.40 -7.26 4.38
CA GLY A 186 -5.77 -8.61 4.71
C GLY A 186 -7.22 -8.68 5.17
N ARG A 187 -7.91 -9.72 4.75
CA ARG A 187 -9.27 -9.98 5.22
C ARG A 187 -9.23 -10.38 6.68
N LYS A 188 -9.98 -9.69 7.54
CA LYS A 188 -10.36 -10.26 8.82
C LYS A 188 -11.15 -11.53 8.55
N MET A 189 -10.55 -12.68 8.83
CA MET A 189 -11.24 -13.95 8.76
C MET A 189 -12.16 -14.05 9.97
N ASN A 190 -13.46 -14.17 9.74
CA ASN A 190 -14.43 -14.35 10.81
C ASN A 190 -14.06 -15.59 11.63
N SER A 191 -13.84 -15.38 12.92
CA SER A 191 -13.97 -16.32 14.04
C SER A 191 -13.26 -17.70 14.05
N ASP A 192 -12.53 -18.09 13.01
CA ASP A 192 -11.69 -19.28 13.11
C ASP A 192 -10.26 -18.83 13.42
N GLU A 193 -9.92 -18.81 14.72
CA GLU A 193 -8.58 -18.47 15.22
C GLU A 193 -7.47 -19.25 14.48
N LEU A 194 -7.74 -20.54 14.19
CA LEU A 194 -6.81 -21.40 13.47
C LEU A 194 -6.52 -20.89 12.03
N MET A 195 -7.52 -20.39 11.32
CA MET A 195 -7.33 -19.87 9.95
C MET A 195 -6.62 -18.52 9.97
N TYR A 196 -6.80 -17.71 11.01
CA TYR A 196 -6.07 -16.46 11.21
C TYR A 196 -4.59 -16.74 11.46
N ASP A 197 -4.27 -17.68 12.34
CA ASP A 197 -2.89 -18.07 12.63
C ASP A 197 -2.19 -18.66 11.39
N VAL A 198 -2.87 -19.53 10.64
CA VAL A 198 -2.33 -20.09 9.38
C VAL A 198 -2.08 -19.00 8.34
N TYR A 199 -2.99 -18.03 8.19
CA TYR A 199 -2.81 -16.90 7.27
C TYR A 199 -1.61 -16.05 7.68
N TRP A 200 -1.49 -15.68 8.96
CA TRP A 200 -0.39 -14.88 9.47
C TRP A 200 0.94 -15.60 9.43
N ASP A 201 0.98 -16.89 9.76
CA ASP A 201 2.19 -17.71 9.66
C ASP A 201 2.67 -17.84 8.22
N TRP A 202 1.75 -18.02 7.30
CA TRP A 202 2.09 -18.04 5.87
C TRP A 202 2.57 -16.68 5.38
N HIS A 203 1.87 -15.58 5.72
CA HIS A 203 2.25 -14.22 5.41
C HIS A 203 3.64 -13.89 5.93
N ASN A 204 3.88 -14.16 7.20
CA ASN A 204 5.19 -13.96 7.82
C ASN A 204 6.29 -14.81 7.19
N SER A 205 5.98 -16.05 6.81
CA SER A 205 6.93 -16.93 6.14
C SER A 205 7.35 -16.40 4.78
N VAL A 206 6.41 -15.86 4.00
CA VAL A 206 6.67 -15.23 2.72
C VAL A 206 7.51 -13.96 2.90
N LEU A 207 7.17 -13.11 3.85
CA LEU A 207 7.93 -11.90 4.15
C LEU A 207 9.36 -12.23 4.59
N ARG A 208 9.55 -13.24 5.45
CA ARG A 208 10.87 -13.69 5.89
C ARG A 208 11.70 -14.25 4.75
N LEU A 209 11.09 -15.04 3.87
CA LEU A 209 11.75 -15.55 2.66
C LEU A 209 12.26 -14.40 1.79
N ASN A 210 11.41 -13.42 1.53
CA ASN A 210 11.79 -12.26 0.72
C ASN A 210 12.87 -11.41 1.39
N ALA A 211 12.77 -11.16 2.70
CA ALA A 211 13.80 -10.46 3.46
C ALA A 211 15.13 -11.20 3.50
N ALA A 212 15.11 -12.54 3.55
CA ALA A 212 16.32 -13.36 3.52
C ALA A 212 17.05 -13.29 2.17
N TYR A 213 16.33 -12.94 1.08
CA TYR A 213 16.91 -12.89 -0.25
C TYR A 213 17.53 -11.55 -0.61
N THR A 214 17.33 -10.43 0.12
CA THR A 214 18.16 -9.22 -0.09
C THR A 214 17.59 -7.87 0.32
N PHE A 215 16.25 -7.72 0.51
CA PHE A 215 15.67 -6.40 0.72
C PHE A 215 14.97 -6.25 2.07
N PRO A 216 15.24 -5.19 2.82
CA PRO A 216 14.34 -4.76 3.88
C PRO A 216 12.94 -4.52 3.30
N ILE A 217 11.91 -5.02 3.97
CA ILE A 217 10.53 -4.84 3.58
C ILE A 217 9.80 -4.17 4.74
N LEU A 218 9.23 -2.99 4.49
CA LEU A 218 8.24 -2.41 5.38
C LEU A 218 6.85 -2.83 4.89
N THR A 219 6.16 -3.63 5.69
CA THR A 219 4.77 -4.03 5.40
C THR A 219 3.80 -3.38 6.35
N VAL A 220 2.63 -3.02 5.85
CA VAL A 220 1.51 -2.54 6.67
C VAL A 220 0.20 -3.13 6.17
N ASP A 221 -0.63 -3.56 7.12
CA ASP A 221 -1.98 -4.07 6.88
C ASP A 221 -3.03 -3.17 7.54
N SER A 222 -4.28 -3.26 7.08
CA SER A 222 -5.37 -2.57 7.74
C SER A 222 -5.75 -3.27 9.05
N CYS A 223 -6.35 -2.53 9.97
CA CYS A 223 -6.84 -3.10 11.24
C CYS A 223 -8.37 -3.19 11.32
N SER A 224 -9.07 -3.06 10.20
CA SER A 224 -10.54 -3.13 10.13
C SER A 224 -11.03 -4.18 9.13
N SER A 225 -12.34 -4.50 9.21
CA SER A 225 -12.98 -5.23 8.12
C SER A 225 -13.18 -4.32 6.90
N TRP A 226 -13.25 -4.90 5.70
CA TRP A 226 -13.51 -4.15 4.46
C TRP A 226 -14.86 -3.43 4.44
N GLN A 227 -15.81 -3.86 5.28
CA GLN A 227 -17.15 -3.29 5.38
C GLN A 227 -17.28 -2.26 6.50
N TRP A 228 -16.18 -1.93 7.16
CA TRP A 228 -16.20 -0.91 8.20
C TRP A 228 -16.63 0.44 7.63
N ASP A 229 -17.60 1.06 8.26
CA ASP A 229 -18.20 2.33 7.83
C ASP A 229 -17.93 3.48 8.80
N GLY A 230 -17.10 3.23 9.81
CA GLY A 230 -16.74 4.21 10.84
C GLY A 230 -17.42 4.01 12.18
N ASP A 231 -18.07 2.86 12.37
CA ASP A 231 -18.67 2.52 13.66
C ASP A 231 -17.58 2.35 14.72
N GLU A 232 -17.72 3.03 15.86
CA GLU A 232 -16.68 3.07 16.91
C GLU A 232 -16.45 1.72 17.59
N GLU A 233 -17.38 0.80 17.50
CA GLU A 233 -17.26 -0.54 18.11
C GLU A 233 -16.08 -1.41 17.63
N TRP A 234 -15.41 -1.05 16.55
CA TRP A 234 -14.27 -1.86 16.09
C TRP A 234 -13.01 -1.64 16.93
N VAL A 235 -12.85 -0.47 17.56
CA VAL A 235 -11.68 -0.11 18.38
C VAL A 235 -11.54 -1.04 19.59
N ASP A 236 -12.67 -1.53 20.13
CA ASP A 236 -12.68 -2.41 21.30
C ASP A 236 -12.47 -3.90 20.98
N LYS A 237 -12.39 -4.27 19.69
CA LYS A 237 -12.29 -5.66 19.24
C LYS A 237 -10.85 -6.13 18.97
N PHE A 238 -9.87 -5.22 19.07
CA PHE A 238 -8.45 -5.54 18.89
C PHE A 238 -7.67 -5.09 20.13
N PRO A 239 -7.15 -6.05 20.92
CA PRO A 239 -6.25 -5.75 22.02
C PRO A 239 -4.90 -5.20 21.52
#